data_fa0115fbcf05e3b6a3541ca72bd0354f
#
_entry.id   fa0115fbcf05e3b6a3541ca72bd0354f
#
_cell.length_a   1.000
_cell.length_b   1.000
_cell.length_c   1.000
_cell.angle_alpha   90.00
_cell.angle_beta   90.00
_cell.angle_gamma   90.00
#
_symmetry.space_group_name_H-M   'P 1'
#
loop_
_entity.id
_entity.type
_entity.pdbx_description
1 polymer ?
#
loop_
_entity_poly.entity_id
_entity_poly.type
_entity_poly.pdbx_seq_one_letter_code
_entity_poly.pdbx_strand_id
1 'polypeptide(L)'
;MRVLVCGGRAYTDRAELYAELDRLHAEYVFTTIIAGGAGGVDALALEWAQAHGIATQAFRAEWGTFGRTGRAGPLRNARILAESRPDIVVAFPGGRDTANMVKQAKAAGVWVVTAD
;
A
#
# COMPACT_ATOMS: atom_id res chain seq x y z
N MET A 1 4.68 7.28 11.94
CA MET A 1 4.77 7.34 10.48
C MET A 1 3.46 6.89 9.82
N ARG A 2 3.09 7.56 8.77
CA ARG A 2 2.00 7.15 7.90
C ARG A 2 2.59 6.22 6.82
N VAL A 3 2.07 5.01 6.72
CA VAL A 3 2.67 3.95 5.90
C VAL A 3 1.69 3.46 4.84
N LEU A 4 2.07 3.60 3.59
CA LEU A 4 1.30 3.05 2.47
C LEU A 4 1.86 1.68 2.14
N VAL A 5 1.00 0.66 2.19
CA VAL A 5 1.37 -0.72 1.85
C VAL A 5 0.73 -1.07 0.52
N CYS A 6 1.51 -1.57 -0.41
CA CYS A 6 1.02 -1.99 -1.72
C CYS A 6 1.63 -3.34 -2.14
N GLY A 7 0.97 -4.01 -3.08
CA GLY A 7 1.40 -5.30 -3.58
C GLY A 7 0.31 -5.98 -4.39
N GLY A 8 0.54 -7.23 -4.75
CA GLY A 8 -0.34 -7.98 -5.63
C GLY A 8 -1.65 -8.41 -5.00
N ARG A 9 -2.71 -8.47 -5.83
CA ARG A 9 -4.03 -8.96 -5.42
C ARG A 9 -4.02 -10.45 -5.09
N ALA A 10 -3.12 -11.20 -5.71
CA ALA A 10 -3.00 -12.64 -5.52
C ALA A 10 -2.02 -13.02 -4.41
N TYR A 11 -1.44 -12.05 -3.74
CA TYR A 11 -0.48 -12.29 -2.67
C TYR A 11 -1.18 -12.93 -1.47
N THR A 12 -0.63 -14.03 -0.98
CA THR A 12 -1.24 -14.82 0.10
C THR A 12 -0.31 -15.11 1.27
N ASP A 13 0.94 -14.67 1.21
CA ASP A 13 1.92 -14.98 2.25
C ASP A 13 1.77 -14.06 3.46
N ARG A 14 0.74 -14.33 4.25
CA ARG A 14 0.44 -13.57 5.47
C ARG A 14 1.62 -13.55 6.43
N ALA A 15 2.29 -14.69 6.61
CA ALA A 15 3.39 -14.79 7.57
C ALA A 15 4.54 -13.86 7.21
N GLU A 16 4.91 -13.81 5.94
CA GLU A 16 5.97 -12.92 5.44
C GLU A 16 5.59 -11.46 5.57
N LEU A 17 4.36 -11.11 5.19
CA LEU A 17 3.87 -9.75 5.28
C LEU A 17 3.83 -9.27 6.74
N TYR A 18 3.30 -10.09 7.62
CA TYR A 18 3.22 -9.77 9.04
C TYR A 18 4.61 -9.59 9.65
N ALA A 19 5.56 -10.49 9.32
CA ALA A 19 6.92 -10.40 9.83
C ALA A 19 7.60 -9.09 9.38
N GLU A 20 7.43 -8.72 8.12
CA GLU A 20 8.03 -7.50 7.57
C GLU A 20 7.42 -6.25 8.20
N LEU A 21 6.10 -6.19 8.34
CA LEU A 21 5.45 -5.05 8.99
C LEU A 21 5.79 -4.98 10.48
N ASP A 22 5.87 -6.12 11.17
CA ASP A 22 6.30 -6.16 12.57
C ASP A 22 7.70 -5.58 12.73
N ARG A 23 8.62 -5.99 11.86
CA ARG A 23 10.01 -5.51 11.88
C ARG A 23 10.09 -4.01 11.68
N LEU A 24 9.39 -3.51 10.67
CA LEU A 24 9.40 -2.07 10.36
C LEU A 24 8.69 -1.25 11.44
N HIS A 25 7.59 -1.75 11.97
CA HIS A 25 6.85 -1.05 13.02
C HIS A 25 7.67 -0.93 14.30
N ALA A 26 8.44 -1.96 14.65
CA ALA A 26 9.32 -1.92 15.82
C ALA A 26 10.37 -0.81 15.69
N GLU A 27 10.83 -0.54 14.47
CA GLU A 27 11.89 0.46 14.22
C GLU A 27 11.33 1.87 14.00
N TYR A 28 10.22 2.00 13.27
CA TYR A 28 9.73 3.30 12.80
C TYR A 28 8.39 3.74 13.39
N VAL A 29 7.77 2.96 14.19
CA VAL A 29 6.48 3.22 14.86
C VAL A 29 5.41 3.75 13.91
N PHE A 30 4.57 2.87 13.40
CA PHE A 30 3.50 3.20 12.47
C PHE A 30 2.30 3.79 13.20
N THR A 31 1.77 4.88 12.69
CA THR A 31 0.57 5.53 13.24
C THR A 31 -0.67 5.29 12.39
N THR A 32 -0.49 5.09 11.09
CA THR A 32 -1.58 4.82 10.16
C THR A 32 -1.09 3.90 9.05
N ILE A 33 -1.89 2.89 8.73
CA ILE A 33 -1.68 2.05 7.55
C ILE A 33 -2.65 2.48 6.46
N ILE A 34 -2.10 2.79 5.29
CA ILE A 34 -2.86 3.21 4.11
C ILE A 34 -2.78 2.08 3.09
N ALA A 35 -3.90 1.71 2.52
CA ALA A 35 -3.96 0.64 1.51
C ALA A 35 -5.05 0.92 0.48
N GLY A 36 -4.92 0.34 -0.70
CA GLY A 36 -5.85 0.59 -1.80
C GLY A 36 -7.17 -0.15 -1.74
N GLY A 37 -7.30 -1.14 -0.86
CA GLY A 37 -8.53 -1.91 -0.70
C GLY A 37 -8.77 -2.92 -1.82
N ALA A 38 -7.75 -3.33 -2.56
CA ALA A 38 -7.90 -4.21 -3.72
C ALA A 38 -7.86 -5.71 -3.40
N GLY A 39 -7.60 -6.10 -2.15
CA GLY A 39 -7.41 -7.49 -1.78
C GLY A 39 -5.93 -7.86 -1.74
N GLY A 40 -5.59 -9.14 -1.53
CA GLY A 40 -4.20 -9.57 -1.42
C GLY A 40 -3.42 -8.79 -0.37
N VAL A 41 -2.33 -8.14 -0.76
CA VAL A 41 -1.49 -7.36 0.15
C VAL A 41 -2.31 -6.29 0.86
N ASP A 42 -3.19 -5.57 0.16
CA ASP A 42 -4.00 -4.52 0.77
C ASP A 42 -4.86 -5.05 1.91
N ALA A 43 -5.53 -6.19 1.69
CA ALA A 43 -6.37 -6.80 2.70
C ALA A 43 -5.56 -7.29 3.90
N LEU A 44 -4.42 -7.92 3.65
CA LEU A 44 -3.54 -8.40 4.72
C LEU A 44 -2.94 -7.26 5.55
N ALA A 45 -2.59 -6.15 4.90
CA ALA A 45 -2.06 -4.99 5.60
C ALA A 45 -3.10 -4.35 6.51
N LEU A 46 -4.34 -4.23 6.06
CA LEU A 46 -5.43 -3.70 6.87
C LEU A 46 -5.74 -4.63 8.05
N GLU A 47 -5.73 -5.94 7.82
CA GLU A 47 -5.90 -6.94 8.88
C GLU A 47 -4.81 -6.81 9.94
N TRP A 48 -3.55 -6.69 9.51
CA TRP A 48 -2.42 -6.50 10.41
C TRP A 48 -2.57 -5.25 11.26
N ALA A 49 -2.96 -4.13 10.63
CA ALA A 49 -3.14 -2.86 11.34
C ALA A 49 -4.24 -2.95 12.40
N GLN A 50 -5.35 -3.60 12.07
CA GLN A 50 -6.45 -3.80 13.03
C GLN A 50 -6.00 -4.64 14.20
N ALA A 51 -5.23 -5.69 13.96
CA ALA A 51 -4.70 -6.56 15.02
C ALA A 51 -3.75 -5.82 15.96
N HIS A 52 -3.10 -4.76 15.47
CA HIS A 52 -2.15 -3.96 16.24
C HIS A 52 -2.76 -2.65 16.79
N GLY A 53 -4.05 -2.43 16.58
CA GLY A 53 -4.70 -1.21 17.04
C GLY A 53 -4.22 0.05 16.31
N ILE A 54 -3.72 -0.10 15.08
CA ILE A 54 -3.21 1.01 14.26
C ILE A 54 -4.34 1.52 13.36
N ALA A 55 -4.47 2.82 13.22
CA ALA A 55 -5.47 3.44 12.36
C ALA A 55 -5.28 3.01 10.90
N THR A 56 -6.39 2.89 10.17
CA THR A 56 -6.35 2.48 8.76
C THR A 56 -7.02 3.53 7.88
N GLN A 57 -6.52 3.64 6.65
CA GLN A 57 -7.13 4.47 5.61
C GLN A 57 -7.13 3.66 4.32
N ALA A 58 -8.32 3.30 3.84
CA ALA A 58 -8.47 2.48 2.64
C ALA A 58 -9.00 3.31 1.47
N PHE A 59 -8.40 3.11 0.31
CA PHE A 59 -8.81 3.77 -0.94
C PHE A 59 -9.28 2.71 -1.92
N ARG A 60 -10.54 2.75 -2.31
CA ARG A 60 -11.08 1.83 -3.30
C ARG A 60 -10.93 2.41 -4.70
N ALA A 61 -10.70 1.55 -5.69
CA ALA A 61 -10.65 1.97 -7.09
C ALA A 61 -12.00 2.50 -7.54
N GLU A 62 -11.99 3.62 -8.26
CA GLU A 62 -13.19 4.21 -8.82
C GLU A 62 -13.44 3.63 -10.23
N TRP A 63 -13.81 2.35 -10.26
CA TRP A 63 -13.95 1.61 -11.52
C TRP A 63 -14.99 2.20 -12.46
N GLY A 64 -16.02 2.86 -11.92
CA GLY A 64 -17.02 3.54 -12.75
C GLY A 64 -16.46 4.71 -13.55
N THR A 65 -15.40 5.34 -13.04
CA THR A 65 -14.78 6.50 -13.70
C THR A 65 -13.59 6.09 -14.57
N PHE A 66 -12.73 5.20 -14.07
CA PHE A 66 -11.44 4.92 -14.71
C PHE A 66 -11.30 3.48 -15.24
N GLY A 67 -12.19 2.58 -14.86
CA GLY A 67 -12.00 1.14 -15.05
C GLY A 67 -11.87 0.67 -16.49
N ARG A 68 -12.41 1.40 -17.45
CA ARG A 68 -12.39 1.00 -18.87
C ARG A 68 -11.26 1.61 -19.68
N THR A 69 -10.48 2.51 -19.10
CA THR A 69 -9.45 3.24 -19.83
C THR A 69 -8.07 2.65 -19.69
N GLY A 70 -7.90 1.64 -18.84
CA GLY A 70 -6.58 1.11 -18.48
C GLY A 70 -5.78 2.05 -17.58
N ARG A 71 -6.37 3.17 -17.16
CA ARG A 71 -5.71 4.19 -16.33
C ARG A 71 -6.15 4.17 -14.88
N ALA A 72 -7.06 3.27 -14.51
CA ALA A 72 -7.59 3.21 -13.15
C ALA A 72 -6.50 3.03 -12.11
N GLY A 73 -5.56 2.13 -12.35
CA GLY A 73 -4.45 1.88 -11.43
C GLY A 73 -3.54 3.10 -11.24
N PRO A 74 -2.94 3.67 -12.32
CA PRO A 74 -2.08 4.84 -12.21
C PRO A 74 -2.78 6.07 -11.63
N LEU A 75 -4.01 6.34 -12.03
CA LEU A 75 -4.75 7.48 -11.54
C LEU A 75 -5.13 7.32 -10.07
N ARG A 76 -5.53 6.11 -9.67
CA ARG A 76 -5.81 5.79 -8.28
C ARG A 76 -4.54 5.95 -7.43
N ASN A 77 -3.39 5.46 -7.91
CA ASN A 77 -2.13 5.58 -7.20
C ASN A 77 -1.73 7.04 -7.00
N ALA A 78 -1.88 7.87 -8.01
CA ALA A 78 -1.61 9.30 -7.89
C ALA A 78 -2.50 9.96 -6.84
N ARG A 79 -3.78 9.60 -6.83
CA ARG A 79 -4.74 10.10 -5.85
C ARG A 79 -4.38 9.65 -4.43
N ILE A 80 -4.04 8.37 -4.27
CA ILE A 80 -3.65 7.84 -2.95
C ILE A 80 -2.46 8.60 -2.40
N LEU A 81 -1.43 8.80 -3.21
CA LEU A 81 -0.24 9.53 -2.77
C LEU A 81 -0.55 10.98 -2.41
N ALA A 82 -1.35 11.66 -3.23
CA ALA A 82 -1.69 13.06 -3.01
C ALA A 82 -2.55 13.26 -1.76
N GLU A 83 -3.52 12.38 -1.53
CA GLU A 83 -4.47 12.52 -0.42
C GLU A 83 -3.94 11.96 0.89
N SER A 84 -3.23 10.84 0.87
CA SER A 84 -2.76 10.18 2.08
C SER A 84 -1.43 10.71 2.60
N ARG A 85 -0.61 11.26 1.75
CA ARG A 85 0.71 11.80 2.09
C ARG A 85 1.52 10.84 2.97
N PRO A 86 1.87 9.66 2.46
CA PRO A 86 2.61 8.70 3.26
C PRO A 86 4.04 9.16 3.51
N ASP A 87 4.57 8.79 4.66
CA ASP A 87 5.99 8.99 4.97
C ASP A 87 6.85 7.92 4.33
N ILE A 88 6.29 6.71 4.17
CA ILE A 88 6.98 5.57 3.62
C ILE A 88 6.00 4.72 2.82
N VAL A 89 6.48 4.12 1.75
CA VAL A 89 5.75 3.12 0.97
C VAL A 89 6.46 1.77 1.14
N VAL A 90 5.72 0.76 1.59
CA VAL A 90 6.22 -0.61 1.69
C VAL A 90 5.58 -1.41 0.56
N ALA A 91 6.40 -1.88 -0.38
CA ALA A 91 5.93 -2.59 -1.56
C ALA A 91 6.27 -4.08 -1.47
N PHE A 92 5.24 -4.91 -1.48
CA PHE A 92 5.36 -6.36 -1.58
C PHE A 92 5.26 -6.79 -3.04
N PRO A 93 5.62 -8.05 -3.37
CA PRO A 93 5.53 -8.51 -4.75
C PRO A 93 4.16 -8.29 -5.37
N GLY A 94 4.13 -7.77 -6.58
CA GLY A 94 2.89 -7.45 -7.28
C GLY A 94 3.12 -7.18 -8.75
N GLY A 95 2.07 -6.74 -9.44
CA GLY A 95 2.09 -6.48 -10.87
C GLY A 95 2.33 -5.02 -11.24
N ARG A 96 1.68 -4.60 -12.33
CA ARG A 96 1.86 -3.25 -12.89
C ARG A 96 1.46 -2.13 -11.95
N ASP A 97 0.37 -2.29 -11.22
CA ASP A 97 -0.12 -1.26 -10.32
C ASP A 97 0.85 -1.03 -9.17
N THR A 98 1.44 -2.10 -8.65
CA THR A 98 2.46 -2.01 -7.61
C THR A 98 3.71 -1.32 -8.13
N ALA A 99 4.19 -1.71 -9.31
CA ALA A 99 5.35 -1.08 -9.94
C ALA A 99 5.10 0.42 -10.19
N ASN A 100 3.90 0.76 -10.63
CA ASN A 100 3.51 2.15 -10.85
C ASN A 100 3.49 2.96 -9.54
N MET A 101 2.96 2.38 -8.46
CA MET A 101 2.98 3.05 -7.16
C MET A 101 4.40 3.34 -6.70
N VAL A 102 5.29 2.36 -6.83
CA VAL A 102 6.71 2.54 -6.46
C VAL A 102 7.34 3.66 -7.28
N LYS A 103 7.09 3.68 -8.59
CA LYS A 103 7.61 4.72 -9.48
C LYS A 103 7.11 6.10 -9.07
N GLN A 104 5.81 6.24 -8.83
CA GLN A 104 5.21 7.51 -8.44
C GLN A 104 5.72 7.98 -7.08
N ALA A 105 5.84 7.07 -6.12
CA ALA A 105 6.35 7.39 -4.79
C ALA A 105 7.77 7.91 -4.85
N LYS A 106 8.64 7.24 -5.61
CA LYS A 106 10.03 7.69 -5.80
C LYS A 106 10.08 9.07 -6.45
N ALA A 107 9.26 9.29 -7.47
CA ALA A 107 9.20 10.58 -8.15
C ALA A 107 8.72 11.70 -7.21
N ALA A 108 7.89 11.38 -6.23
CA ALA A 108 7.41 12.32 -5.23
C ALA A 108 8.36 12.48 -4.03
N GLY A 109 9.50 11.81 -4.03
CA GLY A 109 10.47 11.89 -2.94
C GLY A 109 10.08 11.09 -1.70
N VAL A 110 9.16 10.16 -1.81
CA VAL A 110 8.72 9.32 -0.69
C VAL A 110 9.67 8.11 -0.57
N TRP A 111 10.05 7.81 0.65
CA TRP A 111 10.89 6.64 0.92
C TRP A 111 10.14 5.35 0.58
N VAL A 112 10.78 4.47 -0.20
CA VAL A 112 10.20 3.19 -0.61
C VAL A 112 11.05 2.04 -0.08
N VAL A 113 10.40 1.10 0.60
CA VAL A 113 11.00 -0.17 1.02
C VAL A 113 10.33 -1.28 0.23
N THR A 114 11.12 -2.08 -0.46
CA THR A 114 10.61 -3.24 -1.19
C THR A 114 10.86 -4.51 -0.37
N ALA A 115 9.79 -5.27 -0.14
CA ALA A 115 9.85 -6.53 0.59
C ALA A 115 9.74 -7.68 -0.42
N ASP A 116 10.84 -8.35 -0.69
CA ASP A 116 10.89 -9.46 -1.66
C ASP A 116 10.70 -10.82 -0.98
#